data_5c3f89ff2affb7e0a6f52a9f3d1c597e
#
_entry.id   5c3f89ff2affb7e0a6f52a9f3d1c597e
#
_cell.length_a   1.000
_cell.length_b   1.000
_cell.length_c   1.000
_cell.angle_alpha   90.00
_cell.angle_beta   90.00
_cell.angle_gamma   90.00
#
_symmetry.space_group_name_H-M   'P 1'
#
loop_
_entity.id
_entity.type
_entity.pdbx_description
1 polymer ?
#
loop_
_entity_poly.entity_id
_entity_poly.type
_entity_poly.pdbx_seq_one_letter_code
_entity_poly.pdbx_strand_id
1 'polypeptide(L)'
;INLHGDLRLLASNQYVNAVKKTPNVCGSGLFMESIEQNPVYYDLAFEMPLHKDEVNIEEWLCRYADRRYGKPSENAHQAWLHLLEGPYRPGTNGTERSSIIAARPAVNVKKSGPNAGLGIPYSPLSVVQAEGLLLKDAGRLKGSDPYRFDIVDIQRQLMSNLGQAIHKQAAEAFRKKDKEAFALHSNRFLEMLRDADELLRTRPEFNFDKWLTQARSWGDNSEEKDLFEKDATALVTVWGADGDPLIFDYSWREWTGLIDGYYLKRWEKFYAMLQDHLDAGTNYSEKDLPQTPGRESFRAYGFYRTIGGWELQFDSTPDKVRTPITQGDEVETATRLYKKYARLATEYYKDEIEADEIHEGNIFENLGE
;
A
#
# COMPACT_ATOMS: atom_id res chain seq x y z
N ILE A 1 2.58 4.70 -3.65
CA ILE A 1 2.65 3.27 -3.61
C ILE A 1 1.27 2.66 -3.44
N ASN A 2 0.31 3.42 -3.00
CA ASN A 2 -1.10 3.06 -3.14
C ASN A 2 -1.59 3.34 -4.56
N LEU A 3 -2.61 2.60 -5.01
CA LEU A 3 -3.35 2.92 -6.22
C LEU A 3 -3.95 4.31 -6.08
N HIS A 4 -3.69 5.20 -7.05
CA HIS A 4 -3.96 6.61 -6.87
C HIS A 4 -3.91 7.38 -8.20
N GLY A 5 -4.71 8.42 -8.31
CA GLY A 5 -4.71 9.37 -9.42
C GLY A 5 -6.12 9.59 -10.00
N ASP A 6 -6.41 10.80 -10.44
CA ASP A 6 -7.70 11.16 -11.05
C ASP A 6 -7.65 10.92 -12.57
N LEU A 7 -8.09 9.72 -12.98
CA LEU A 7 -8.12 9.34 -14.41
C LEU A 7 -9.16 10.15 -15.19
N ARG A 8 -10.29 10.54 -14.57
CA ARG A 8 -11.30 11.36 -15.25
C ARG A 8 -10.79 12.76 -15.57
N LEU A 9 -10.04 13.36 -14.64
CA LEU A 9 -9.41 14.66 -14.87
C LEU A 9 -8.35 14.56 -15.97
N LEU A 10 -7.50 13.52 -15.92
CA LEU A 10 -6.45 13.32 -16.93
C LEU A 10 -7.03 13.12 -18.33
N ALA A 11 -8.12 12.36 -18.47
CA ALA A 11 -8.81 12.11 -19.73
C ALA A 11 -9.60 13.30 -20.27
N SER A 12 -9.78 14.35 -19.46
CA SER A 12 -10.72 15.44 -19.74
C SER A 12 -10.19 16.49 -20.73
N ASN A 13 -11.11 17.25 -21.28
CA ASN A 13 -10.80 18.46 -22.05
C ASN A 13 -10.00 19.51 -21.28
N GLN A 14 -10.02 19.49 -19.94
CA GLN A 14 -9.23 20.41 -19.13
C GLN A 14 -7.73 20.21 -19.39
N TYR A 15 -7.24 18.96 -19.40
CA TYR A 15 -5.87 18.63 -19.74
C TYR A 15 -5.54 19.00 -21.20
N VAL A 16 -6.36 18.54 -22.15
CA VAL A 16 -6.17 18.82 -23.60
C VAL A 16 -6.11 20.32 -23.86
N ASN A 17 -7.02 21.09 -23.26
CA ASN A 17 -7.05 22.53 -23.41
C ASN A 17 -5.85 23.25 -22.79
N ALA A 18 -5.33 22.75 -21.65
CA ALA A 18 -4.14 23.32 -21.02
C ALA A 18 -2.92 23.21 -21.95
N VAL A 19 -2.76 22.09 -22.63
CA VAL A 19 -1.70 21.88 -23.63
C VAL A 19 -1.93 22.74 -24.87
N LYS A 20 -3.14 22.73 -25.44
CA LYS A 20 -3.48 23.50 -26.68
C LYS A 20 -3.38 25.02 -26.52
N LYS A 21 -3.75 25.54 -25.34
CA LYS A 21 -3.77 27.00 -25.07
C LYS A 21 -2.40 27.56 -24.74
N THR A 22 -1.39 26.75 -24.62
CA THR A 22 -0.03 27.16 -24.27
C THR A 22 0.89 26.96 -25.48
N PRO A 23 1.06 27.97 -26.36
CA PRO A 23 1.71 27.81 -27.67
C PRO A 23 3.18 27.35 -27.59
N ASN A 24 3.81 27.48 -26.45
CA ASN A 24 5.20 27.07 -26.23
C ASN A 24 5.35 25.65 -25.65
N VAL A 25 4.24 24.94 -25.38
CA VAL A 25 4.28 23.54 -24.93
C VAL A 25 4.49 22.65 -26.15
N CYS A 26 5.61 21.93 -26.14
CA CYS A 26 5.96 20.99 -27.22
C CYS A 26 5.89 19.51 -26.76
N GLY A 27 5.58 19.26 -25.51
CA GLY A 27 5.45 17.93 -24.94
C GLY A 27 5.03 17.96 -23.47
N SER A 28 4.81 16.78 -22.92
CA SER A 28 4.50 16.58 -21.50
C SER A 28 5.38 15.48 -20.91
N GLY A 29 5.52 15.47 -19.60
CA GLY A 29 6.28 14.46 -18.87
C GLY A 29 5.68 14.23 -17.50
N LEU A 30 6.09 13.14 -16.85
CA LEU A 30 5.72 12.80 -15.48
C LEU A 30 6.95 12.88 -14.59
N PHE A 31 6.74 13.33 -13.37
CA PHE A 31 7.74 13.38 -12.32
C PHE A 31 7.30 12.45 -11.20
N MET A 32 7.64 11.17 -11.36
CA MET A 32 7.23 10.12 -10.44
C MET A 32 8.29 9.95 -9.35
N GLU A 33 7.87 9.96 -8.10
CA GLU A 33 8.74 9.62 -6.97
C GLU A 33 8.77 8.10 -6.69
N SER A 34 7.90 7.34 -7.37
CA SER A 34 7.86 5.87 -7.39
C SER A 34 7.30 5.42 -8.72
N ILE A 35 7.79 4.31 -9.25
CA ILE A 35 7.47 3.85 -10.61
C ILE A 35 6.81 2.48 -10.67
N GLU A 36 6.68 1.78 -9.54
CA GLU A 36 6.15 0.41 -9.51
C GLU A 36 4.64 0.34 -9.50
N GLN A 37 3.95 1.45 -9.18
CA GLN A 37 2.50 1.50 -9.08
C GLN A 37 1.88 2.32 -10.23
N ASN A 38 0.54 2.21 -10.34
CA ASN A 38 -0.29 3.01 -11.25
C ASN A 38 0.08 2.95 -12.74
N PRO A 39 0.43 1.79 -13.32
CA PRO A 39 0.75 1.71 -14.75
C PRO A 39 -0.38 2.26 -15.64
N VAL A 40 -1.64 2.11 -15.25
CA VAL A 40 -2.81 2.65 -15.96
C VAL A 40 -2.75 4.18 -16.07
N TYR A 41 -2.33 4.85 -15.00
CA TYR A 41 -2.22 6.31 -15.00
C TYR A 41 -1.11 6.78 -15.95
N TYR A 42 0.01 6.09 -15.95
CA TYR A 42 1.14 6.41 -16.82
C TYR A 42 0.83 6.15 -18.29
N ASP A 43 0.17 5.03 -18.61
CA ASP A 43 -0.26 4.72 -19.97
C ASP A 43 -1.15 5.83 -20.52
N LEU A 44 -2.18 6.22 -19.77
CA LEU A 44 -3.07 7.32 -20.18
C LEU A 44 -2.33 8.66 -20.28
N ALA A 45 -1.48 8.99 -19.31
CA ALA A 45 -0.76 10.27 -19.28
C ALA A 45 0.18 10.43 -20.48
N PHE A 46 0.83 9.36 -20.93
CA PHE A 46 1.68 9.40 -22.12
C PHE A 46 0.89 9.28 -23.43
N GLU A 47 -0.34 8.76 -23.39
CA GLU A 47 -1.23 8.72 -24.55
C GLU A 47 -1.95 10.07 -24.79
N MET A 48 -2.34 10.78 -23.72
CA MET A 48 -3.12 12.02 -23.82
C MET A 48 -2.54 13.12 -24.71
N PRO A 49 -1.23 13.34 -24.81
CA PRO A 49 -0.67 14.32 -25.76
C PRO A 49 -0.98 14.04 -27.23
N LEU A 50 -1.33 12.81 -27.58
CA LEU A 50 -1.68 12.37 -28.93
C LEU A 50 -3.15 12.65 -29.26
N HIS A 51 -3.98 12.92 -28.26
CA HIS A 51 -5.40 13.18 -28.45
C HIS A 51 -5.69 14.66 -28.72
N LYS A 52 -6.64 14.93 -29.61
CA LYS A 52 -7.11 16.29 -29.93
C LYS A 52 -8.23 16.76 -29.01
N ASP A 53 -8.97 15.81 -28.47
CA ASP A 53 -10.16 16.01 -27.65
C ASP A 53 -10.10 15.09 -26.42
N GLU A 54 -11.09 15.22 -25.53
CA GLU A 54 -11.22 14.33 -24.38
C GLU A 54 -11.35 12.87 -24.78
N VAL A 55 -10.95 12.01 -23.87
CA VAL A 55 -11.06 10.55 -24.01
C VAL A 55 -12.20 10.04 -23.15
N ASN A 56 -13.09 9.22 -23.74
CA ASN A 56 -14.05 8.46 -22.94
C ASN A 56 -13.28 7.46 -22.08
N ILE A 57 -13.16 7.74 -20.79
CA ILE A 57 -12.29 6.98 -19.89
C ILE A 57 -12.80 5.56 -19.65
N GLU A 58 -14.12 5.33 -19.60
CA GLU A 58 -14.70 4.00 -19.43
C GLU A 58 -14.35 3.09 -20.62
N GLU A 59 -14.58 3.57 -21.84
CA GLU A 59 -14.18 2.82 -23.04
C GLU A 59 -12.68 2.64 -23.16
N TRP A 60 -11.91 3.63 -22.75
CA TRP A 60 -10.47 3.55 -22.76
C TRP A 60 -9.97 2.46 -21.79
N LEU A 61 -10.54 2.38 -20.58
CA LEU A 61 -10.21 1.36 -19.59
C LEU A 61 -10.54 -0.06 -20.07
N CYS A 62 -11.69 -0.25 -20.74
CA CYS A 62 -12.00 -1.54 -21.35
C CYS A 62 -10.94 -1.96 -22.38
N ARG A 63 -10.56 -1.04 -23.28
CA ARG A 63 -9.48 -1.27 -24.26
C ARG A 63 -8.11 -1.46 -23.60
N TYR A 64 -7.83 -0.73 -22.51
CA TYR A 64 -6.62 -0.89 -21.72
C TYR A 64 -6.53 -2.30 -21.15
N ALA A 65 -7.58 -2.80 -20.50
CA ALA A 65 -7.64 -4.14 -19.95
C ALA A 65 -7.40 -5.21 -21.04
N ASP A 66 -8.06 -5.07 -22.18
CA ASP A 66 -7.91 -6.01 -23.31
C ASP A 66 -6.47 -6.05 -23.85
N ARG A 67 -5.85 -4.88 -24.05
CA ARG A 67 -4.44 -4.79 -24.50
C ARG A 67 -3.49 -5.35 -23.45
N ARG A 68 -3.70 -4.99 -22.20
CA ARG A 68 -2.82 -5.33 -21.09
C ARG A 68 -2.84 -6.84 -20.80
N TYR A 69 -4.01 -7.46 -20.88
CA TYR A 69 -4.16 -8.88 -20.60
C TYR A 69 -4.12 -9.77 -21.86
N GLY A 70 -4.10 -9.13 -23.03
CA GLY A 70 -4.00 -9.79 -24.33
C GLY A 70 -5.27 -10.52 -24.78
N LYS A 71 -6.37 -10.37 -24.04
CA LYS A 71 -7.67 -10.99 -24.34
C LYS A 71 -8.81 -10.16 -23.78
N PRO A 72 -9.93 -10.01 -24.52
CA PRO A 72 -11.14 -9.37 -24.00
C PRO A 72 -11.71 -10.13 -22.80
N SER A 73 -12.12 -9.41 -21.77
CA SER A 73 -12.74 -9.96 -20.58
C SER A 73 -13.70 -8.97 -19.96
N GLU A 74 -15.00 -9.32 -19.95
CA GLU A 74 -16.03 -8.48 -19.32
C GLU A 74 -15.77 -8.30 -17.82
N ASN A 75 -15.33 -9.35 -17.12
CA ASN A 75 -14.95 -9.23 -15.71
C ASN A 75 -13.78 -8.23 -15.51
N ALA A 76 -12.79 -8.22 -16.41
CA ALA A 76 -11.70 -7.27 -16.33
C ALA A 76 -12.17 -5.85 -16.64
N HIS A 77 -13.08 -5.66 -17.61
CA HIS A 77 -13.71 -4.35 -17.87
C HIS A 77 -14.39 -3.82 -16.61
N GLN A 78 -15.26 -4.60 -16.00
CA GLN A 78 -15.99 -4.22 -14.78
C GLN A 78 -15.02 -3.97 -13.60
N ALA A 79 -13.97 -4.78 -13.47
CA ALA A 79 -12.95 -4.57 -12.44
C ALA A 79 -12.29 -3.18 -12.56
N TRP A 80 -11.90 -2.78 -13.77
CA TRP A 80 -11.30 -1.46 -14.01
C TRP A 80 -12.28 -0.32 -13.81
N LEU A 81 -13.58 -0.52 -14.07
CA LEU A 81 -14.61 0.47 -13.74
C LEU A 81 -14.80 0.62 -12.23
N HIS A 82 -14.75 -0.48 -11.45
CA HIS A 82 -14.71 -0.38 -9.99
C HIS A 82 -13.48 0.37 -9.48
N LEU A 83 -12.31 0.17 -10.07
CA LEU A 83 -11.11 0.92 -9.71
C LEU A 83 -11.20 2.40 -10.10
N LEU A 84 -11.88 2.72 -11.20
CA LEU A 84 -12.16 4.11 -11.61
C LEU A 84 -12.99 4.85 -10.58
N GLU A 85 -14.00 4.21 -9.99
CA GLU A 85 -14.83 4.79 -8.93
C GLU A 85 -14.20 4.67 -7.54
N GLY A 86 -13.16 3.88 -7.42
CA GLY A 86 -12.35 3.65 -6.23
C GLY A 86 -11.12 4.55 -6.19
N PRO A 87 -9.92 3.96 -6.22
CA PRO A 87 -8.66 4.70 -6.08
C PRO A 87 -8.39 5.73 -7.19
N TYR A 88 -9.00 5.59 -8.35
CA TYR A 88 -8.79 6.48 -9.51
C TYR A 88 -9.92 7.49 -9.72
N ARG A 89 -10.80 7.66 -8.73
CA ARG A 89 -11.95 8.60 -8.80
C ARG A 89 -11.53 10.07 -8.75
N PRO A 90 -12.42 11.00 -9.16
CA PRO A 90 -12.19 12.42 -9.00
C PRO A 90 -11.87 12.84 -7.57
N GLY A 91 -10.94 13.78 -7.43
CA GLY A 91 -10.48 14.28 -6.13
C GLY A 91 -9.33 13.48 -5.50
N THR A 92 -8.80 12.47 -6.19
CA THR A 92 -7.61 11.72 -5.77
C THR A 92 -6.31 12.24 -6.39
N ASN A 93 -6.35 13.38 -7.06
CA ASN A 93 -5.23 14.01 -7.77
C ASN A 93 -4.24 14.77 -6.87
N GLY A 94 -4.33 14.61 -5.57
CA GLY A 94 -3.36 15.16 -4.63
C GLY A 94 -2.23 14.18 -4.34
N THR A 95 -1.60 14.33 -3.18
CA THR A 95 -0.60 13.38 -2.68
C THR A 95 -1.25 12.02 -2.44
N GLU A 96 -0.57 10.94 -2.80
CA GLU A 96 -1.05 9.60 -2.53
C GLU A 96 -1.36 9.39 -1.03
N ARG A 97 -2.28 8.48 -0.73
CA ARG A 97 -2.64 8.20 0.66
C ARG A 97 -1.59 7.31 1.32
N SER A 98 -1.40 7.50 2.62
CA SER A 98 -0.53 6.65 3.42
C SER A 98 -1.07 5.22 3.53
N SER A 99 -0.16 4.25 3.69
CA SER A 99 -0.51 2.88 4.04
C SER A 99 -0.44 2.65 5.54
N ILE A 100 -1.42 1.96 6.10
CA ILE A 100 -1.37 1.53 7.50
C ILE A 100 -0.23 0.53 7.74
N ILE A 101 0.13 -0.27 6.75
CA ILE A 101 1.20 -1.28 6.85
C ILE A 101 2.52 -0.59 7.16
N ALA A 102 2.87 0.44 6.36
CA ALA A 102 4.10 1.21 6.51
C ALA A 102 4.00 2.32 7.56
N ALA A 103 2.83 2.55 8.14
CA ALA A 103 2.64 3.62 9.10
C ALA A 103 3.42 3.38 10.40
N ARG A 104 3.81 4.47 11.04
CA ARG A 104 4.30 4.41 12.40
C ARG A 104 3.18 4.02 13.34
N PRO A 105 3.38 2.98 14.15
CA PRO A 105 2.35 2.54 15.07
C PRO A 105 1.96 3.62 16.07
N ALA A 106 0.67 3.82 16.23
CA ALA A 106 0.04 4.65 17.24
C ALA A 106 -1.39 4.16 17.49
N VAL A 107 -1.99 4.47 18.63
CA VAL A 107 -3.41 4.19 18.87
C VAL A 107 -4.30 4.96 17.87
N ASN A 108 -3.88 6.16 17.49
CA ASN A 108 -4.50 6.99 16.45
C ASN A 108 -3.51 7.26 15.33
N VAL A 109 -3.30 6.27 14.46
CA VAL A 109 -2.43 6.44 13.30
C VAL A 109 -3.03 7.48 12.36
N LYS A 110 -2.22 8.43 11.94
CA LYS A 110 -2.65 9.50 11.04
C LYS A 110 -2.04 9.40 9.64
N LYS A 111 -0.80 8.92 9.55
CA LYS A 111 -0.04 8.87 8.29
C LYS A 111 1.15 7.92 8.39
N SER A 112 1.65 7.46 7.25
CA SER A 112 2.91 6.70 7.15
C SER A 112 4.12 7.62 6.95
N GLY A 113 4.07 8.51 6.00
CA GLY A 113 5.12 9.49 5.72
C GLY A 113 4.76 10.92 6.13
N PRO A 114 5.54 11.92 5.75
CA PRO A 114 5.33 13.30 6.15
C PRO A 114 4.10 13.96 5.50
N ASN A 115 3.69 13.56 4.33
CA ASN A 115 2.82 14.33 3.47
C ASN A 115 1.34 13.91 3.51
N ALA A 116 1.04 12.64 3.36
CA ALA A 116 -0.33 12.18 3.18
C ALA A 116 -0.93 11.51 4.42
N GLY A 117 -2.23 11.70 4.62
CA GLY A 117 -2.99 11.01 5.65
C GLY A 117 -3.45 9.61 5.22
N LEU A 118 -3.91 8.82 6.20
CA LEU A 118 -4.46 7.47 5.97
C LEU A 118 -5.87 7.46 5.37
N GLY A 119 -6.61 8.58 5.43
CA GLY A 119 -8.01 8.61 4.99
C GLY A 119 -8.20 8.08 3.58
N ILE A 120 -9.08 7.09 3.42
CA ILE A 120 -9.46 6.52 2.12
C ILE A 120 -10.61 7.37 1.57
N PRO A 121 -10.46 8.05 0.41
CA PRO A 121 -11.48 8.95 -0.13
C PRO A 121 -12.52 8.25 -1.02
N TYR A 122 -12.61 6.94 -0.95
CA TYR A 122 -13.52 6.10 -1.74
C TYR A 122 -14.00 4.91 -0.91
N SER A 123 -15.03 4.20 -1.36
CA SER A 123 -15.44 2.96 -0.71
C SER A 123 -14.37 1.87 -0.91
N PRO A 124 -13.79 1.31 0.17
CA PRO A 124 -12.84 0.20 0.05
C PRO A 124 -13.40 -1.02 -0.67
N LEU A 125 -14.73 -1.17 -0.69
CA LEU A 125 -15.42 -2.27 -1.38
C LEU A 125 -15.18 -2.26 -2.89
N SER A 126 -14.92 -1.09 -3.50
CA SER A 126 -14.58 -1.00 -4.94
C SER A 126 -13.33 -1.83 -5.28
N VAL A 127 -12.34 -1.84 -4.40
CA VAL A 127 -11.12 -2.65 -4.58
C VAL A 127 -11.40 -4.12 -4.35
N VAL A 128 -12.24 -4.46 -3.36
CA VAL A 128 -12.67 -5.85 -3.11
C VAL A 128 -13.40 -6.42 -4.31
N GLN A 129 -14.32 -5.66 -4.90
CA GLN A 129 -15.08 -6.07 -6.09
C GLN A 129 -14.19 -6.22 -7.31
N ALA A 130 -13.28 -5.26 -7.54
CA ALA A 130 -12.34 -5.31 -8.65
C ALA A 130 -11.46 -6.57 -8.61
N GLU A 131 -10.87 -6.87 -7.45
CA GLU A 131 -10.05 -8.06 -7.28
C GLU A 131 -10.84 -9.34 -7.52
N GLY A 132 -12.03 -9.45 -6.95
CA GLY A 132 -12.91 -10.61 -7.13
C GLY A 132 -13.28 -10.85 -8.60
N LEU A 133 -13.56 -9.80 -9.37
CA LEU A 133 -13.86 -9.88 -10.79
C LEU A 133 -12.65 -10.35 -11.61
N LEU A 134 -11.46 -9.82 -11.33
CA LEU A 134 -10.23 -10.26 -12.00
C LEU A 134 -9.94 -11.74 -11.73
N LEU A 135 -10.10 -12.18 -10.49
CA LEU A 135 -9.84 -13.58 -10.12
C LEU A 135 -10.85 -14.56 -10.71
N LYS A 136 -12.09 -14.15 -11.03
CA LYS A 136 -13.05 -15.00 -11.77
C LYS A 136 -12.53 -15.43 -13.14
N ASP A 137 -11.75 -14.58 -13.81
CA ASP A 137 -11.17 -14.87 -15.14
C ASP A 137 -9.71 -15.36 -15.06
N ALA A 138 -9.20 -15.69 -13.89
CA ALA A 138 -7.82 -16.14 -13.70
C ALA A 138 -7.43 -17.32 -14.63
N GLY A 139 -8.34 -18.28 -14.83
CA GLY A 139 -8.12 -19.40 -15.74
C GLY A 139 -7.80 -19.00 -17.17
N ARG A 140 -8.34 -17.86 -17.63
CA ARG A 140 -8.13 -17.31 -18.98
C ARG A 140 -6.95 -16.35 -19.06
N LEU A 141 -6.72 -15.56 -18.02
CA LEU A 141 -5.82 -14.40 -18.04
C LEU A 141 -4.44 -14.68 -17.43
N LYS A 142 -4.27 -15.73 -16.65
CA LYS A 142 -3.02 -16.07 -15.94
C LYS A 142 -1.77 -16.22 -16.81
N GLY A 143 -1.93 -16.37 -18.12
CA GLY A 143 -0.82 -16.39 -19.07
C GLY A 143 -0.22 -15.01 -19.35
N SER A 144 -0.91 -13.93 -18.95
CA SER A 144 -0.43 -12.54 -19.09
C SER A 144 0.36 -12.15 -17.86
N ASP A 145 1.61 -11.71 -18.03
CA ASP A 145 2.42 -11.21 -16.93
C ASP A 145 1.86 -9.92 -16.32
N PRO A 146 1.38 -8.92 -17.10
CA PRO A 146 0.71 -7.75 -16.55
C PRO A 146 -0.56 -8.08 -15.73
N TYR A 147 -1.32 -9.12 -16.11
CA TYR A 147 -2.45 -9.57 -15.30
C TYR A 147 -2.00 -10.07 -13.93
N ARG A 148 -0.94 -10.89 -13.89
CA ARG A 148 -0.39 -11.42 -12.64
C ARG A 148 0.17 -10.30 -11.74
N PHE A 149 0.76 -9.27 -12.35
CA PHE A 149 1.16 -8.07 -11.61
C PHE A 149 -0.05 -7.37 -11.00
N ASP A 150 -1.10 -7.12 -11.78
CA ASP A 150 -2.26 -6.34 -11.35
C ASP A 150 -3.01 -7.01 -10.20
N ILE A 151 -3.23 -8.33 -10.24
CA ILE A 151 -3.89 -9.03 -9.12
C ILE A 151 -3.07 -8.97 -7.82
N VAL A 152 -1.75 -8.97 -7.89
CA VAL A 152 -0.91 -8.81 -6.70
C VAL A 152 -1.00 -7.38 -6.16
N ASP A 153 -0.96 -6.37 -7.03
CA ASP A 153 -1.00 -4.97 -6.64
C ASP A 153 -2.38 -4.55 -6.11
N ILE A 154 -3.46 -5.03 -6.74
CA ILE A 154 -4.84 -4.76 -6.28
C ILE A 154 -5.12 -5.48 -4.96
N GLN A 155 -4.71 -6.74 -4.83
CA GLN A 155 -4.84 -7.50 -3.58
C GLN A 155 -4.04 -6.84 -2.44
N ARG A 156 -2.84 -6.33 -2.71
CA ARG A 156 -2.05 -5.54 -1.77
C ARG A 156 -2.84 -4.31 -1.30
N GLN A 157 -3.46 -3.58 -2.24
CA GLN A 157 -4.27 -2.40 -1.91
C GLN A 157 -5.49 -2.76 -1.06
N LEU A 158 -6.17 -3.87 -1.39
CA LEU A 158 -7.28 -4.39 -0.58
C LEU A 158 -6.83 -4.64 0.87
N MET A 159 -5.71 -5.33 1.05
CA MET A 159 -5.19 -5.66 2.37
C MET A 159 -4.78 -4.40 3.14
N SER A 160 -4.14 -3.44 2.48
CA SER A 160 -3.78 -2.15 3.08
C SER A 160 -5.02 -1.38 3.55
N ASN A 161 -6.08 -1.31 2.73
CA ASN A 161 -7.34 -0.68 3.11
C ASN A 161 -7.98 -1.37 4.31
N LEU A 162 -8.12 -2.69 4.26
CA LEU A 162 -8.73 -3.48 5.34
C LEU A 162 -7.92 -3.39 6.63
N GLY A 163 -6.61 -3.30 6.54
CA GLY A 163 -5.73 -3.12 7.70
C GLY A 163 -6.07 -1.88 8.52
N GLN A 164 -6.53 -0.80 7.90
CA GLN A 164 -6.99 0.39 8.63
C GLN A 164 -8.21 0.08 9.49
N ALA A 165 -9.18 -0.66 8.95
CA ALA A 165 -10.38 -1.05 9.70
C ALA A 165 -10.06 -2.01 10.83
N ILE A 166 -9.18 -2.99 10.60
CA ILE A 166 -8.71 -3.93 11.63
C ILE A 166 -8.01 -3.19 12.75
N HIS A 167 -7.04 -2.30 12.45
CA HIS A 167 -6.34 -1.54 13.47
C HIS A 167 -7.27 -0.61 14.25
N LYS A 168 -8.25 0.01 13.59
CA LYS A 168 -9.26 0.84 14.26
C LYS A 168 -10.00 0.05 15.35
N GLN A 169 -10.41 -1.18 15.07
CA GLN A 169 -11.07 -2.05 16.04
C GLN A 169 -10.10 -2.44 17.18
N ALA A 170 -8.83 -2.75 16.88
CA ALA A 170 -7.83 -3.01 17.92
C ALA A 170 -7.66 -1.77 18.84
N ALA A 171 -7.56 -0.57 18.26
CA ALA A 171 -7.44 0.66 19.01
C ALA A 171 -8.69 0.98 19.87
N GLU A 172 -9.88 0.68 19.39
CA GLU A 172 -11.12 0.82 20.15
C GLU A 172 -11.20 -0.18 21.30
N ALA A 173 -10.86 -1.44 21.07
CA ALA A 173 -10.79 -2.47 22.10
C ALA A 173 -9.78 -2.08 23.20
N PHE A 174 -8.61 -1.57 22.80
CA PHE A 174 -7.61 -1.05 23.74
C PHE A 174 -8.19 0.07 24.64
N ARG A 175 -8.88 1.06 24.05
CA ARG A 175 -9.50 2.17 24.82
C ARG A 175 -10.58 1.69 25.78
N LYS A 176 -11.34 0.66 25.37
CA LYS A 176 -12.38 0.03 26.19
C LYS A 176 -11.81 -0.93 27.22
N LYS A 177 -10.50 -1.18 27.22
CA LYS A 177 -9.80 -2.17 28.03
C LYS A 177 -10.32 -3.62 27.82
N ASP A 178 -10.85 -3.89 26.64
CA ASP A 178 -11.31 -5.20 26.22
C ASP A 178 -10.11 -6.02 25.67
N LYS A 179 -9.53 -6.83 26.56
CA LYS A 179 -8.33 -7.61 26.26
C LYS A 179 -8.56 -8.66 25.15
N GLU A 180 -9.73 -9.29 25.15
CA GLU A 180 -10.04 -10.35 24.17
C GLU A 180 -10.20 -9.77 22.77
N ALA A 181 -10.99 -8.72 22.63
CA ALA A 181 -11.16 -8.01 21.35
C ALA A 181 -9.85 -7.38 20.88
N PHE A 182 -9.04 -6.81 21.79
CA PHE A 182 -7.72 -6.28 21.44
C PHE A 182 -6.80 -7.37 20.89
N ALA A 183 -6.71 -8.50 21.57
CA ALA A 183 -5.89 -9.64 21.13
C ALA A 183 -6.38 -10.17 19.78
N LEU A 184 -7.70 -10.27 19.57
CA LEU A 184 -8.28 -10.71 18.31
C LEU A 184 -7.85 -9.82 17.14
N HIS A 185 -8.08 -8.49 17.27
CA HIS A 185 -7.87 -7.56 16.18
C HIS A 185 -6.37 -7.27 15.93
N SER A 186 -5.55 -7.18 17.00
CA SER A 186 -4.10 -7.01 16.85
C SER A 186 -3.45 -8.23 16.18
N ASN A 187 -3.85 -9.45 16.55
CA ASN A 187 -3.35 -10.66 15.89
C ASN A 187 -3.78 -10.76 14.43
N ARG A 188 -5.04 -10.42 14.10
CA ARG A 188 -5.52 -10.35 12.70
C ARG A 188 -4.69 -9.36 11.87
N PHE A 189 -4.35 -8.22 12.44
CA PHE A 189 -3.52 -7.23 11.78
C PHE A 189 -2.11 -7.75 11.51
N LEU A 190 -1.46 -8.33 12.51
CA LEU A 190 -0.11 -8.90 12.37
C LEU A 190 -0.08 -10.09 11.40
N GLU A 191 -1.12 -10.93 11.39
CA GLU A 191 -1.28 -11.99 10.41
C GLU A 191 -1.41 -11.43 9.00
N MET A 192 -2.21 -10.37 8.81
CA MET A 192 -2.36 -9.71 7.52
C MET A 192 -1.04 -9.15 6.99
N LEU A 193 -0.16 -8.62 7.85
CA LEU A 193 1.16 -8.17 7.42
C LEU A 193 2.02 -9.34 6.90
N ARG A 194 1.98 -10.50 7.55
CA ARG A 194 2.70 -11.70 7.09
C ARG A 194 2.17 -12.21 5.77
N ASP A 195 0.85 -12.23 5.62
CA ASP A 195 0.19 -12.62 4.37
C ASP A 195 0.48 -11.62 3.23
N ALA A 196 0.58 -10.32 3.54
CA ALA A 196 0.99 -9.32 2.56
C ALA A 196 2.45 -9.52 2.11
N ASP A 197 3.35 -9.84 3.03
CA ASP A 197 4.74 -10.17 2.69
C ASP A 197 4.81 -11.41 1.79
N GLU A 198 4.02 -12.45 2.09
CA GLU A 198 3.92 -13.65 1.26
C GLU A 198 3.41 -13.33 -0.15
N LEU A 199 2.33 -12.54 -0.27
CA LEU A 199 1.78 -12.11 -1.55
C LEU A 199 2.83 -11.40 -2.40
N LEU A 200 3.49 -10.40 -1.83
CA LEU A 200 4.46 -9.56 -2.54
C LEU A 200 5.74 -10.32 -2.92
N ARG A 201 6.06 -11.40 -2.21
CA ARG A 201 7.18 -12.30 -2.53
C ARG A 201 6.99 -13.03 -3.86
N THR A 202 5.77 -13.10 -4.36
CA THR A 202 5.49 -13.70 -5.67
C THR A 202 5.96 -12.84 -6.85
N ARG A 203 6.30 -11.56 -6.63
CA ARG A 203 6.69 -10.61 -7.69
C ARG A 203 8.04 -9.94 -7.43
N PRO A 204 8.93 -9.91 -8.43
CA PRO A 204 10.24 -9.27 -8.30
C PRO A 204 10.19 -7.75 -8.16
N GLU A 205 9.08 -7.10 -8.56
CA GLU A 205 8.90 -5.66 -8.47
C GLU A 205 8.73 -5.20 -7.01
N PHE A 206 8.16 -6.06 -6.17
CA PHE A 206 7.89 -5.77 -4.77
C PHE A 206 8.90 -6.43 -3.82
N ASN A 207 10.18 -6.40 -4.16
CA ASN A 207 11.20 -7.15 -3.43
C ASN A 207 12.32 -6.23 -2.91
N PHE A 208 12.44 -6.15 -1.58
CA PHE A 208 13.45 -5.34 -0.90
C PHE A 208 14.87 -5.85 -1.14
N ASP A 209 15.07 -7.17 -1.18
CA ASP A 209 16.37 -7.76 -1.46
C ASP A 209 16.90 -7.40 -2.86
N LYS A 210 15.98 -7.27 -3.85
CA LYS A 210 16.33 -6.79 -5.19
C LYS A 210 16.87 -5.36 -5.14
N TRP A 211 16.20 -4.47 -4.41
CA TRP A 211 16.62 -3.09 -4.21
C TRP A 211 17.99 -3.01 -3.59
N LEU A 212 18.24 -3.75 -2.51
CA LEU A 212 19.51 -3.77 -1.82
C LEU A 212 20.63 -4.42 -2.68
N THR A 213 20.32 -5.50 -3.39
CA THR A 213 21.26 -6.14 -4.32
C THR A 213 21.72 -5.16 -5.41
N GLN A 214 20.79 -4.40 -5.96
CA GLN A 214 21.13 -3.37 -6.95
C GLN A 214 22.03 -2.28 -6.34
N ALA A 215 21.70 -1.79 -5.14
CA ALA A 215 22.53 -0.81 -4.46
C ALA A 215 23.96 -1.32 -4.22
N ARG A 216 24.10 -2.53 -3.67
CA ARG A 216 25.40 -3.17 -3.47
C ARG A 216 26.22 -3.37 -4.75
N SER A 217 25.54 -3.57 -5.88
CA SER A 217 26.23 -3.77 -7.17
C SER A 217 27.01 -2.55 -7.66
N TRP A 218 26.77 -1.37 -7.08
CA TRP A 218 27.49 -0.13 -7.41
C TRP A 218 28.83 0.01 -6.66
N GLY A 219 29.05 -0.78 -5.59
CA GLY A 219 30.28 -0.73 -4.81
C GLY A 219 31.39 -1.61 -5.40
N ASP A 220 32.61 -1.10 -5.43
CA ASP A 220 33.80 -1.81 -5.92
C ASP A 220 34.40 -2.75 -4.86
N ASN A 221 34.19 -2.44 -3.58
CA ASN A 221 34.73 -3.18 -2.43
C ASN A 221 33.66 -3.42 -1.36
N SER A 222 33.94 -4.16 -0.31
CA SER A 222 33.01 -4.50 0.74
C SER A 222 32.47 -3.29 1.50
N GLU A 223 33.34 -2.32 1.79
CA GLU A 223 32.96 -1.11 2.55
C GLU A 223 31.97 -0.25 1.75
N GLU A 224 32.21 -0.08 0.46
CA GLU A 224 31.28 0.63 -0.42
C GLU A 224 29.96 -0.11 -0.58
N LYS A 225 29.98 -1.44 -0.74
CA LYS A 225 28.77 -2.26 -0.80
C LYS A 225 27.92 -2.11 0.46
N ASP A 226 28.54 -2.12 1.63
CA ASP A 226 27.86 -1.96 2.91
C ASP A 226 27.33 -0.53 3.08
N LEU A 227 28.06 0.48 2.62
CA LEU A 227 27.62 1.87 2.60
C LEU A 227 26.39 2.05 1.70
N PHE A 228 26.43 1.55 0.47
CA PHE A 228 25.30 1.67 -0.46
C PHE A 228 24.08 0.87 0.00
N GLU A 229 24.26 -0.28 0.65
CA GLU A 229 23.16 -1.01 1.27
C GLU A 229 22.52 -0.21 2.40
N LYS A 230 23.34 0.39 3.26
CA LYS A 230 22.85 1.27 4.35
C LYS A 230 22.05 2.44 3.80
N ASP A 231 22.60 3.15 2.81
CA ASP A 231 21.93 4.31 2.21
C ASP A 231 20.62 3.92 1.52
N ALA A 232 20.63 2.81 0.77
CA ALA A 232 19.44 2.27 0.12
C ALA A 232 18.38 1.81 1.13
N THR A 233 18.79 1.27 2.28
CA THR A 233 17.88 0.92 3.38
C THR A 233 17.27 2.19 3.97
N ALA A 234 18.09 3.18 4.29
CA ALA A 234 17.65 4.44 4.89
C ALA A 234 16.63 5.17 4.01
N LEU A 235 16.80 5.14 2.68
CA LEU A 235 15.87 5.78 1.75
C LEU A 235 14.43 5.27 1.86
N VAL A 236 14.22 3.99 2.15
CA VAL A 236 12.88 3.36 2.21
C VAL A 236 12.40 3.11 3.64
N THR A 237 13.17 3.54 4.63
CA THR A 237 12.87 3.42 6.06
C THR A 237 12.92 4.81 6.72
N VAL A 238 13.96 5.13 7.47
CA VAL A 238 14.07 6.40 8.22
C VAL A 238 14.33 7.61 7.34
N TRP A 239 14.69 7.44 6.10
CA TRP A 239 15.02 8.44 5.07
C TRP A 239 16.30 9.22 5.33
N GLY A 240 16.60 9.61 6.50
CA GLY A 240 17.69 10.53 6.78
C GLY A 240 18.74 10.00 7.72
N ALA A 241 19.82 10.75 7.76
CA ALA A 241 20.93 10.54 8.68
C ALA A 241 20.53 10.79 10.14
N ASP A 242 21.48 10.61 11.03
CA ASP A 242 21.41 10.63 12.48
C ASP A 242 20.84 11.88 13.16
N GLY A 243 20.14 12.76 12.44
CA GLY A 243 19.55 13.98 12.96
C GLY A 243 18.09 13.89 13.32
N ASP A 244 17.40 15.01 13.25
CA ASP A 244 15.95 15.16 13.36
C ASP A 244 15.35 15.13 11.94
N PRO A 245 15.08 13.97 11.36
CA PRO A 245 14.54 13.90 10.01
C PRO A 245 13.08 14.34 10.04
N LEU A 246 12.80 15.51 9.53
CA LEU A 246 11.44 16.01 9.35
C LEU A 246 10.63 15.15 8.36
N ILE A 247 11.32 14.35 7.56
CA ILE A 247 10.77 13.60 6.42
C ILE A 247 10.99 12.08 6.51
N PHE A 248 11.15 11.55 7.70
CA PHE A 248 11.32 10.11 7.88
C PHE A 248 10.13 9.31 7.37
N ASP A 249 10.35 8.06 6.94
CA ASP A 249 9.42 7.22 6.20
C ASP A 249 8.88 7.90 4.91
N TYR A 250 9.65 8.86 4.34
CA TYR A 250 9.21 9.60 3.16
C TYR A 250 8.95 8.68 1.98
N SER A 251 9.88 7.75 1.72
CA SER A 251 9.86 6.86 0.57
C SER A 251 9.47 5.43 0.95
N TRP A 252 8.52 5.29 1.88
CA TRP A 252 8.04 3.98 2.31
C TRP A 252 7.59 3.10 1.14
N ARG A 253 7.77 1.79 1.27
CA ARG A 253 7.43 0.78 0.26
C ARG A 253 6.77 -0.42 0.91
N GLU A 254 5.71 -0.92 0.29
CA GLU A 254 5.16 -2.22 0.64
C GLU A 254 5.87 -3.30 -0.19
N TRP A 255 7.04 -3.72 0.28
CA TRP A 255 7.85 -4.77 -0.34
C TRP A 255 8.03 -5.94 0.60
N THR A 256 8.05 -7.17 0.03
CA THR A 256 8.45 -8.35 0.79
C THR A 256 9.87 -8.17 1.35
N GLY A 257 10.10 -8.68 2.53
CA GLY A 257 11.34 -8.46 3.28
C GLY A 257 11.36 -7.15 4.08
N LEU A 258 10.85 -6.06 3.52
CA LEU A 258 10.66 -4.81 4.26
C LEU A 258 9.43 -4.89 5.18
N ILE A 259 8.33 -5.52 4.71
CA ILE A 259 7.15 -5.74 5.56
C ILE A 259 7.51 -6.66 6.71
N ASP A 260 8.05 -7.85 6.45
CA ASP A 260 8.37 -8.82 7.50
C ASP A 260 9.50 -8.34 8.43
N GLY A 261 10.58 -7.80 7.85
CA GLY A 261 11.78 -7.41 8.60
C GLY A 261 11.67 -6.09 9.37
N TYR A 262 10.86 -5.16 8.90
CA TYR A 262 10.80 -3.81 9.45
C TYR A 262 9.40 -3.43 9.95
N TYR A 263 8.38 -3.36 9.10
CA TYR A 263 7.06 -2.88 9.52
C TYR A 263 6.36 -3.82 10.48
N LEU A 264 6.37 -5.12 10.22
CA LEU A 264 5.80 -6.13 11.13
C LEU A 264 6.45 -6.04 12.51
N LYS A 265 7.79 -5.87 12.57
CA LYS A 265 8.50 -5.75 13.83
C LYS A 265 8.15 -4.49 14.61
N ARG A 266 7.87 -3.37 13.92
CA ARG A 266 7.36 -2.15 14.55
C ARG A 266 5.99 -2.40 15.19
N TRP A 267 5.07 -3.04 14.45
CA TRP A 267 3.73 -3.33 14.92
C TRP A 267 3.69 -4.39 16.02
N GLU A 268 4.52 -5.43 15.95
CA GLU A 268 4.67 -6.42 17.02
C GLU A 268 5.10 -5.77 18.33
N LYS A 269 6.12 -4.90 18.30
CA LYS A 269 6.59 -4.18 19.48
C LYS A 269 5.52 -3.23 20.04
N PHE A 270 4.78 -2.55 19.17
CA PHE A 270 3.73 -1.64 19.57
C PHE A 270 2.57 -2.36 20.25
N TYR A 271 2.05 -3.40 19.64
CA TYR A 271 0.94 -4.16 20.24
C TYR A 271 1.35 -4.89 21.51
N ALA A 272 2.58 -5.39 21.60
CA ALA A 272 3.10 -5.96 22.85
C ALA A 272 3.12 -4.93 23.98
N MET A 273 3.61 -3.72 23.71
CA MET A 273 3.58 -2.61 24.68
C MET A 273 2.14 -2.27 25.12
N LEU A 274 1.18 -2.20 24.18
CA LEU A 274 -0.22 -1.95 24.54
C LEU A 274 -0.82 -3.09 25.37
N GLN A 275 -0.46 -4.34 25.06
CA GLN A 275 -0.88 -5.51 25.85
C GLN A 275 -0.34 -5.43 27.28
N ASP A 276 0.93 -5.06 27.45
CA ASP A 276 1.54 -4.88 28.78
C ASP A 276 0.77 -3.83 29.61
N HIS A 277 0.35 -2.71 28.99
CA HIS A 277 -0.49 -1.71 29.66
C HIS A 277 -1.86 -2.26 30.07
N LEU A 278 -2.49 -3.06 29.19
CA LEU A 278 -3.77 -3.71 29.50
C LEU A 278 -3.63 -4.71 30.66
N ASP A 279 -2.54 -5.49 30.67
CA ASP A 279 -2.30 -6.52 31.68
C ASP A 279 -1.97 -5.92 33.04
N ALA A 280 -1.17 -4.88 33.05
CA ALA A 280 -0.84 -4.14 34.26
C ALA A 280 -1.97 -3.19 34.75
N GLY A 281 -3.02 -2.99 33.94
CA GLY A 281 -4.10 -2.03 34.24
C GLY A 281 -3.66 -0.57 34.26
N THR A 282 -2.50 -0.24 33.64
CA THR A 282 -1.93 1.10 33.59
C THR A 282 -2.54 1.91 32.45
N ASN A 283 -2.47 3.25 32.57
CA ASN A 283 -2.87 4.12 31.48
C ASN A 283 -1.73 4.32 30.50
N TYR A 284 -2.05 4.19 29.20
CA TYR A 284 -1.13 4.51 28.12
C TYR A 284 -1.15 6.01 27.81
N SER A 285 0.03 6.60 27.69
CA SER A 285 0.20 7.98 27.25
C SER A 285 1.43 8.08 26.37
N GLU A 286 1.28 8.54 25.14
CA GLU A 286 2.40 8.73 24.20
C GLU A 286 3.43 9.75 24.73
N LYS A 287 3.03 10.67 25.60
CA LYS A 287 3.92 11.67 26.19
C LYS A 287 4.88 11.07 27.23
N ASP A 288 4.47 9.97 27.84
CA ASP A 288 5.21 9.31 28.93
C ASP A 288 6.11 8.18 28.44
N LEU A 289 6.13 7.95 27.12
CA LEU A 289 7.00 6.93 26.52
C LEU A 289 8.48 7.32 26.66
N PRO A 290 9.36 6.36 27.02
CA PRO A 290 10.77 6.63 27.18
C PRO A 290 11.42 7.06 25.86
N GLN A 291 12.34 8.00 25.96
CA GLN A 291 13.17 8.44 24.83
C GLN A 291 14.28 7.43 24.57
N THR A 292 14.56 7.14 23.31
CA THR A 292 15.75 6.39 22.94
C THR A 292 17.01 7.14 23.39
N PRO A 293 17.93 6.52 24.16
CA PRO A 293 19.16 7.15 24.60
C PRO A 293 20.00 7.69 23.42
N GLY A 294 20.59 8.85 23.60
CA GLY A 294 21.36 9.53 22.56
C GLY A 294 20.53 10.22 21.46
N ARG A 295 19.22 10.31 21.67
CA ARG A 295 18.26 10.92 20.73
C ARG A 295 17.41 12.01 21.37
N GLU A 296 17.92 12.69 22.38
CA GLU A 296 17.20 13.71 23.17
C GLU A 296 16.81 14.91 22.33
N SER A 297 17.58 15.24 21.28
CA SER A 297 17.26 16.29 20.31
C SER A 297 16.25 15.86 19.24
N PHE A 298 15.92 14.59 19.19
CA PHE A 298 15.06 14.03 18.19
C PHE A 298 13.59 14.40 18.46
N ARG A 299 12.96 15.15 17.56
CA ARG A 299 11.55 15.57 17.69
C ARG A 299 10.58 14.42 17.37
N ALA A 300 10.88 13.24 17.85
CA ALA A 300 10.01 12.09 17.68
C ALA A 300 8.81 12.19 18.64
N TYR A 301 7.66 11.78 18.17
CA TYR A 301 6.42 11.74 18.93
C TYR A 301 5.94 10.29 19.11
N GLY A 302 5.25 10.05 20.22
CA GLY A 302 4.61 8.78 20.49
C GLY A 302 5.60 7.61 20.52
N PHE A 303 5.16 6.47 20.06
CA PHE A 303 5.95 5.23 20.06
C PHE A 303 7.30 5.33 19.35
N TYR A 304 7.41 6.23 18.40
CA TYR A 304 8.66 6.46 17.66
C TYR A 304 9.82 6.87 18.58
N ARG A 305 9.55 7.61 19.64
CA ARG A 305 10.57 7.96 20.67
C ARG A 305 11.24 6.73 21.26
N THR A 306 10.47 5.66 21.43
CA THR A 306 10.94 4.40 22.02
C THR A 306 11.65 3.50 21.00
N ILE A 307 11.13 3.45 19.76
CA ILE A 307 11.59 2.50 18.74
C ILE A 307 12.72 3.03 17.86
N GLY A 308 12.93 4.37 17.84
CA GLY A 308 13.86 5.01 16.90
C GLY A 308 15.30 4.46 16.94
N GLY A 309 15.78 4.04 18.12
CA GLY A 309 17.09 3.39 18.24
C GLY A 309 17.18 2.05 17.51
N TRP A 310 16.12 1.25 17.58
CA TRP A 310 16.02 -0.01 16.85
C TRP A 310 15.94 0.22 15.33
N GLU A 311 15.19 1.22 14.89
CA GLU A 311 15.07 1.56 13.46
C GLU A 311 16.41 1.95 12.85
N LEU A 312 17.20 2.78 13.57
CA LEU A 312 18.55 3.14 13.13
C LEU A 312 19.54 1.99 13.18
N GLN A 313 19.38 1.09 14.15
CA GLN A 313 20.16 -0.14 14.18
C GLN A 313 19.83 -1.03 13.00
N PHE A 314 18.54 -1.13 12.64
CA PHE A 314 18.12 -1.85 11.44
C PHE A 314 18.82 -1.32 10.18
N ASP A 315 18.83 0.02 9.99
CA ASP A 315 19.49 0.64 8.84
C ASP A 315 20.99 0.39 8.80
N SER A 316 21.63 0.46 9.96
CA SER A 316 23.10 0.38 10.09
C SER A 316 23.64 -1.06 10.10
N THR A 317 22.79 -2.07 10.18
CA THR A 317 23.22 -3.46 10.15
C THR A 317 23.44 -3.89 8.70
N PRO A 318 24.68 -4.24 8.29
CA PRO A 318 24.96 -4.75 6.95
C PRO A 318 24.44 -6.18 6.76
N ASP A 319 24.60 -6.71 5.55
CA ASP A 319 24.23 -8.09 5.18
C ASP A 319 22.72 -8.42 5.37
N LYS A 320 21.85 -7.44 5.14
CA LYS A 320 20.41 -7.69 5.06
C LYS A 320 20.05 -8.43 3.77
N VAL A 321 20.89 -8.27 2.75
CA VAL A 321 20.63 -8.84 1.42
C VAL A 321 20.62 -10.35 1.52
N ARG A 322 19.46 -10.89 1.28
CA ARG A 322 19.26 -12.29 0.93
C ARG A 322 19.25 -12.39 -0.59
N THR A 323 19.48 -13.56 -1.14
CA THR A 323 19.28 -13.76 -2.57
C THR A 323 17.83 -13.41 -2.91
N PRO A 324 17.58 -12.45 -3.84
CA PRO A 324 16.21 -12.09 -4.20
C PRO A 324 15.52 -13.33 -4.78
N ILE A 325 14.61 -13.91 -4.01
CA ILE A 325 13.88 -15.10 -4.43
C ILE A 325 12.42 -14.68 -4.61
N THR A 326 11.96 -14.75 -5.85
CA THR A 326 10.52 -14.79 -6.13
C THR A 326 10.01 -16.18 -5.78
N GLN A 327 9.00 -16.27 -4.94
CA GLN A 327 8.50 -17.54 -4.43
C GLN A 327 6.97 -17.57 -4.46
N GLY A 328 6.41 -18.65 -4.97
CA GLY A 328 4.97 -18.86 -5.06
C GLY A 328 4.41 -18.51 -6.43
N ASP A 329 3.14 -18.84 -6.63
CA ASP A 329 2.35 -18.47 -7.81
C ASP A 329 1.42 -17.31 -7.44
N GLU A 330 1.43 -16.26 -8.23
CA GLU A 330 0.67 -15.03 -7.97
C GLU A 330 -0.83 -15.30 -7.90
N VAL A 331 -1.34 -16.10 -8.86
CA VAL A 331 -2.78 -16.39 -8.97
C VAL A 331 -3.26 -17.26 -7.82
N GLU A 332 -2.49 -18.29 -7.48
CA GLU A 332 -2.81 -19.18 -6.35
C GLU A 332 -2.79 -18.41 -5.03
N THR A 333 -1.74 -17.63 -4.79
CA THR A 333 -1.57 -16.85 -3.57
C THR A 333 -2.66 -15.78 -3.44
N ALA A 334 -2.88 -14.97 -4.51
CA ALA A 334 -3.92 -13.95 -4.50
C ALA A 334 -5.32 -14.55 -4.32
N THR A 335 -5.64 -15.66 -4.98
CA THR A 335 -6.94 -16.34 -4.83
C THR A 335 -7.17 -16.81 -3.40
N ARG A 336 -6.18 -17.42 -2.77
CA ARG A 336 -6.27 -17.88 -1.38
C ARG A 336 -6.46 -16.71 -0.43
N LEU A 337 -5.67 -15.66 -0.59
CA LEU A 337 -5.73 -14.48 0.28
C LEU A 337 -7.00 -13.68 0.05
N TYR A 338 -7.47 -13.57 -1.21
CA TYR A 338 -8.74 -12.94 -1.51
C TYR A 338 -9.90 -13.61 -0.76
N LYS A 339 -10.00 -14.93 -0.80
CA LYS A 339 -11.06 -15.67 -0.05
C LYS A 339 -11.03 -15.36 1.46
N LYS A 340 -9.83 -15.23 2.04
CA LYS A 340 -9.66 -14.88 3.45
C LYS A 340 -10.07 -13.44 3.72
N TYR A 341 -9.55 -12.50 2.96
CA TYR A 341 -9.68 -11.07 3.25
C TYR A 341 -10.97 -10.45 2.72
N ALA A 342 -11.56 -10.95 1.65
CA ALA A 342 -12.91 -10.55 1.23
C ALA A 342 -13.95 -10.91 2.31
N ARG A 343 -13.83 -12.11 2.93
CA ARG A 343 -14.69 -12.48 4.07
C ARG A 343 -14.49 -11.54 5.26
N LEU A 344 -13.26 -11.17 5.58
CA LEU A 344 -13.01 -10.19 6.64
C LEU A 344 -13.53 -8.80 6.25
N ALA A 345 -13.43 -8.39 5.00
CA ALA A 345 -13.98 -7.13 4.53
C ALA A 345 -15.50 -7.04 4.77
N THR A 346 -16.25 -8.12 4.57
CA THR A 346 -17.70 -8.13 4.90
C THR A 346 -17.97 -7.92 6.39
N GLU A 347 -17.09 -8.39 7.27
CA GLU A 347 -17.22 -8.18 8.72
C GLU A 347 -16.90 -6.72 9.10
N TYR A 348 -15.81 -6.16 8.56
CA TYR A 348 -15.32 -4.84 8.96
C TYR A 348 -15.99 -3.66 8.25
N TYR A 349 -16.59 -3.87 7.08
CA TYR A 349 -17.32 -2.86 6.30
C TYR A 349 -18.83 -3.09 6.30
N LYS A 350 -19.35 -3.81 7.29
CA LYS A 350 -20.77 -4.16 7.37
C LYS A 350 -21.70 -2.95 7.24
N ASP A 351 -21.41 -1.87 7.92
CA ASP A 351 -22.24 -0.65 7.88
C ASP A 351 -22.26 0.00 6.48
N GLU A 352 -21.16 -0.09 5.72
CA GLU A 352 -21.08 0.38 4.34
C GLU A 352 -21.91 -0.52 3.40
N ILE A 353 -21.80 -1.84 3.59
CA ILE A 353 -22.56 -2.83 2.81
C ILE A 353 -24.05 -2.65 3.03
N GLU A 354 -24.50 -2.52 4.27
CA GLU A 354 -25.92 -2.28 4.59
C GLU A 354 -26.45 -0.96 4.01
N ALA A 355 -25.59 0.06 3.88
CA ALA A 355 -25.92 1.33 3.25
C ALA A 355 -26.06 1.18 1.71
N ASP A 356 -25.19 0.40 1.08
CA ASP A 356 -25.22 0.13 -0.36
C ASP A 356 -26.34 -0.82 -0.76
N GLU A 357 -26.68 -1.83 0.06
CA GLU A 357 -27.81 -2.75 -0.17
C GLU A 357 -29.19 -2.04 -0.23
N ILE A 358 -29.27 -0.87 0.38
CA ILE A 358 -30.47 0.00 0.27
C ILE A 358 -30.56 0.64 -1.13
N HIS A 359 -29.45 0.72 -1.86
CA HIS A 359 -29.36 1.38 -3.17
C HIS A 359 -29.23 0.42 -4.37
N GLU A 360 -28.59 -0.74 -4.21
CA GLU A 360 -28.37 -1.70 -5.30
C GLU A 360 -28.41 -3.13 -4.75
N GLY A 361 -29.44 -3.92 -5.05
CA GLY A 361 -29.59 -5.29 -4.52
C GLY A 361 -28.31 -6.16 -4.57
N ASN A 362 -28.08 -6.79 -3.47
CA ASN A 362 -27.13 -7.87 -3.09
C ASN A 362 -25.89 -8.12 -3.97
N ILE A 363 -24.81 -7.38 -3.69
CA ILE A 363 -23.52 -7.48 -4.38
C ILE A 363 -22.73 -8.73 -3.93
N PHE A 364 -23.04 -9.34 -2.81
CA PHE A 364 -22.23 -10.39 -2.15
C PHE A 364 -22.72 -11.83 -2.33
N GLU A 365 -23.85 -12.07 -3.00
CA GLU A 365 -24.37 -13.44 -3.21
C GLU A 365 -23.43 -14.37 -4.03
N ASN A 366 -22.40 -13.82 -4.66
CA ASN A 366 -21.47 -14.57 -5.52
C ASN A 366 -20.04 -14.75 -4.97
N LEU A 367 -19.77 -14.37 -3.73
CA LEU A 367 -18.43 -14.50 -3.14
C LEU A 367 -18.21 -15.79 -2.34
N GLY A 368 -19.17 -16.69 -2.29
CA GLY A 368 -19.18 -17.87 -1.42
C GLY A 368 -19.23 -19.24 -2.10
N GLU A 369 -19.18 -19.35 -3.43
CA GLU A 369 -19.12 -20.64 -4.15
C GLU A 369 -17.80 -20.88 -4.88
#